data_0d0f4f6b2eb8aa4482ee0cc3acd82cb8
#
_entry.id   0d0f4f6b2eb8aa4482ee0cc3acd82cb8
#
_cell.length_a   1.000
_cell.length_b   1.000
_cell.length_c   1.000
_cell.angle_alpha   90.00
_cell.angle_beta   90.00
_cell.angle_gamma   90.00
#
_symmetry.space_group_name_H-M   'P 1'
#
loop_
_entity.id
_entity.type
_entity.pdbx_description
1 polymer ?
#
loop_
_entity_poly.entity_id
_entity_poly.type
_entity_poly.pdbx_seq_one_letter_code
_entity_poly.pdbx_strand_id
1 'polypeptide(L)'
;MIKTICQLTTRTLLAVLLGTGLLACSEPESEQRSLEPVAFHDTDECHVCGMIIIDFPGPKGQAVDKAGVKKFCSAAEMLGWWLQPENRIGTAKLYVHDMGRSEWAKPDDSHLIDATSAFYVVGLADSELKGAMGAVLASFADEQAAGKLAAIHGARVLRFEQIDQDVLQQAAATQH
;
A
#
# COMPACT_ATOMS: atom_id res chain seq x y z
N MET A 1 77.82 18.33 -8.95
CA MET A 1 76.81 17.64 -9.74
C MET A 1 75.89 16.69 -8.93
N ILE A 2 76.31 16.16 -7.77
CA ILE A 2 75.52 15.15 -7.01
C ILE A 2 74.32 15.80 -6.22
N LYS A 3 74.41 17.06 -5.80
CA LYS A 3 73.34 17.74 -5.04
C LYS A 3 72.07 18.08 -5.86
N THR A 4 72.19 18.29 -7.16
CA THR A 4 71.08 18.67 -8.02
C THR A 4 70.17 17.47 -8.40
N ILE A 5 70.77 16.28 -8.46
CA ILE A 5 70.01 15.05 -8.81
C ILE A 5 69.15 14.61 -7.62
N CYS A 6 69.62 14.76 -6.39
CA CYS A 6 68.88 14.37 -5.18
C CYS A 6 67.63 15.24 -4.92
N GLN A 7 67.61 16.53 -5.35
CA GLN A 7 66.44 17.39 -5.19
C GLN A 7 65.33 17.14 -6.24
N LEU A 8 65.71 16.62 -7.42
CA LEU A 8 64.69 16.32 -8.45
C LEU A 8 63.91 15.04 -8.14
N THR A 9 64.57 14.05 -7.55
CA THR A 9 63.93 12.75 -7.20
C THR A 9 62.96 12.91 -6.01
N THR A 10 63.25 13.79 -5.06
CA THR A 10 62.38 14.02 -3.88
C THR A 10 61.11 14.79 -4.27
N ARG A 11 61.15 15.66 -5.28
CA ARG A 11 59.98 16.44 -5.74
C ARG A 11 59.01 15.58 -6.57
N THR A 12 59.51 14.62 -7.33
CA THR A 12 58.67 13.69 -8.11
C THR A 12 58.01 12.64 -7.23
N LEU A 13 58.62 12.16 -6.15
CA LEU A 13 58.01 11.24 -5.23
C LEU A 13 56.86 11.83 -4.42
N LEU A 14 56.97 13.14 -4.08
CA LEU A 14 55.93 13.86 -3.30
C LEU A 14 54.66 14.14 -4.15
N ALA A 15 54.82 14.29 -5.46
CA ALA A 15 53.68 14.54 -6.36
C ALA A 15 52.83 13.29 -6.66
N VAL A 16 53.41 12.09 -6.53
CA VAL A 16 52.69 10.82 -6.76
C VAL A 16 51.85 10.39 -5.55
N LEU A 17 52.21 10.81 -4.35
CA LEU A 17 51.49 10.50 -3.10
C LEU A 17 50.22 11.34 -2.85
N LEU A 18 50.02 12.45 -3.56
CA LEU A 18 48.83 13.30 -3.43
C LEU A 18 47.70 12.91 -4.43
N GLY A 19 47.93 11.97 -5.34
CA GLY A 19 46.99 11.59 -6.41
C GLY A 19 46.04 10.45 -6.09
N THR A 20 46.12 9.78 -4.95
CA THR A 20 45.35 8.55 -4.66
C THR A 20 44.25 8.74 -3.60
N GLY A 21 43.81 9.96 -3.32
CA GLY A 21 42.90 10.29 -2.22
C GLY A 21 41.47 10.59 -2.58
N LEU A 22 40.97 10.28 -3.79
CA LEU A 22 39.56 10.52 -4.18
C LEU A 22 38.89 9.26 -4.73
N LEU A 23 38.98 8.16 -3.99
CA LEU A 23 37.92 7.16 -4.02
C LEU A 23 36.78 7.72 -3.17
N ALA A 24 35.97 8.60 -3.77
CA ALA A 24 34.68 8.94 -3.23
C ALA A 24 33.89 7.64 -3.13
N CYS A 25 33.70 7.13 -1.91
CA CYS A 25 32.62 6.22 -1.60
C CYS A 25 31.33 6.96 -1.96
N SER A 26 30.79 6.72 -3.14
CA SER A 26 29.39 6.97 -3.38
C SER A 26 28.65 6.04 -2.41
N GLU A 27 28.19 6.58 -1.29
CA GLU A 27 27.13 5.94 -0.53
C GLU A 27 26.02 5.66 -1.53
N PRO A 28 25.46 4.42 -1.58
CA PRO A 28 24.28 4.19 -2.39
C PRO A 28 23.22 5.15 -1.88
N GLU A 29 22.87 6.11 -2.72
CA GLU A 29 21.72 6.98 -2.53
C GLU A 29 20.57 6.04 -2.18
N SER A 30 20.11 6.05 -0.94
CA SER A 30 19.00 5.23 -0.50
C SER A 30 17.83 5.64 -1.38
N GLU A 31 17.53 4.83 -2.38
CA GLU A 31 16.41 5.03 -3.28
C GLU A 31 15.18 5.20 -2.40
N GLN A 32 14.74 6.45 -2.28
CA GLN A 32 13.63 6.82 -1.42
C GLN A 32 12.39 6.20 -2.07
N ARG A 33 12.03 4.96 -1.65
CA ARG A 33 10.89 4.25 -2.21
C ARG A 33 9.68 5.16 -2.16
N SER A 34 9.04 5.37 -3.31
CA SER A 34 7.78 6.08 -3.40
C SER A 34 6.73 5.41 -2.50
N LEU A 35 5.95 6.19 -1.79
CA LEU A 35 4.79 5.71 -1.03
C LEU A 35 3.50 5.72 -1.87
N GLU A 36 3.64 5.78 -3.21
CA GLU A 36 2.51 5.70 -4.13
C GLU A 36 1.99 4.26 -4.24
N PRO A 37 0.71 4.08 -4.59
CA PRO A 37 0.14 2.77 -4.79
C PRO A 37 0.77 2.06 -5.99
N VAL A 38 0.77 0.73 -5.97
CA VAL A 38 1.29 -0.10 -7.06
C VAL A 38 0.19 -1.02 -7.61
N ALA A 39 0.30 -1.42 -8.87
CA ALA A 39 -0.64 -2.34 -9.49
C ALA A 39 -0.65 -3.72 -8.82
N PHE A 40 -1.79 -4.41 -8.88
CA PHE A 40 -1.92 -5.81 -8.50
C PHE A 40 -1.55 -6.70 -9.69
N HIS A 41 -0.80 -7.76 -9.44
CA HIS A 41 -0.35 -8.72 -10.44
C HIS A 41 -0.99 -10.10 -10.21
N ASP A 42 -1.01 -10.91 -11.26
CA ASP A 42 -1.65 -12.24 -11.27
C ASP A 42 -1.08 -13.21 -10.22
N THR A 43 0.13 -12.96 -9.75
CA THR A 43 0.82 -13.78 -8.75
C THR A 43 0.84 -13.18 -7.35
N ASP A 44 0.17 -12.03 -7.15
CA ASP A 44 0.16 -11.39 -5.84
C ASP A 44 -0.69 -12.19 -4.84
N GLU A 45 -0.08 -12.52 -3.73
CA GLU A 45 -0.72 -13.19 -2.61
C GLU A 45 -1.16 -12.18 -1.53
N CYS A 46 -2.30 -12.45 -0.93
CA CYS A 46 -2.80 -11.66 0.18
C CYS A 46 -1.88 -11.81 1.40
N HIS A 47 -1.43 -10.71 1.96
CA HIS A 47 -0.54 -10.67 3.13
C HIS A 47 -1.10 -11.39 4.37
N VAL A 48 -2.41 -11.49 4.51
CA VAL A 48 -3.08 -12.11 5.68
C VAL A 48 -3.41 -13.57 5.42
N CYS A 49 -4.10 -13.87 4.30
CA CYS A 49 -4.65 -15.21 4.07
C CYS A 49 -3.88 -16.05 3.03
N GLY A 50 -2.88 -15.47 2.34
CA GLY A 50 -2.06 -16.17 1.34
C GLY A 50 -2.75 -16.54 0.03
N MET A 51 -4.02 -16.14 -0.17
CA MET A 51 -4.73 -16.42 -1.42
C MET A 51 -4.33 -15.47 -2.53
N ILE A 52 -4.43 -15.92 -3.79
CA ILE A 52 -4.20 -15.06 -4.96
C ILE A 52 -5.27 -13.96 -4.99
N ILE A 53 -4.82 -12.72 -5.02
CA ILE A 53 -5.68 -11.55 -4.80
C ILE A 53 -6.69 -11.35 -5.91
N ILE A 54 -6.27 -11.55 -7.17
CA ILE A 54 -7.11 -11.28 -8.34
C ILE A 54 -8.22 -12.32 -8.56
N ASP A 55 -8.17 -13.46 -7.86
CA ASP A 55 -9.20 -14.49 -7.96
C ASP A 55 -10.53 -14.08 -7.30
N PHE A 56 -10.53 -12.98 -6.55
CA PHE A 56 -11.71 -12.50 -5.84
C PHE A 56 -12.20 -11.18 -6.40
N PRO A 57 -13.53 -10.96 -6.45
CA PRO A 57 -14.10 -9.68 -6.82
C PRO A 57 -14.03 -8.66 -5.67
N GLY A 58 -14.45 -7.43 -5.93
CA GLY A 58 -14.55 -6.35 -4.96
C GLY A 58 -13.24 -5.62 -4.71
N PRO A 59 -13.29 -4.52 -3.93
CA PRO A 59 -12.15 -3.63 -3.73
C PRO A 59 -11.01 -4.32 -2.98
N LYS A 60 -9.81 -4.19 -3.50
CA LYS A 60 -8.56 -4.63 -2.87
C LYS A 60 -7.99 -3.51 -2.01
N GLY A 61 -7.06 -3.87 -1.14
CA GLY A 61 -6.31 -2.91 -0.35
C GLY A 61 -4.80 -3.13 -0.41
N GLN A 62 -4.04 -2.08 -0.15
CA GLN A 62 -2.60 -2.18 0.03
C GLN A 62 -2.09 -1.19 1.08
N ALA A 63 -1.07 -1.59 1.82
CA ALA A 63 -0.31 -0.76 2.73
C ALA A 63 1.11 -0.58 2.18
N VAL A 64 1.50 0.66 1.93
CA VAL A 64 2.78 1.03 1.32
C VAL A 64 3.64 1.76 2.34
N ASP A 65 4.80 1.22 2.66
CA ASP A 65 5.77 1.83 3.54
C ASP A 65 7.19 1.77 2.95
N LYS A 66 8.18 2.30 3.66
CA LYS A 66 9.57 2.29 3.22
C LYS A 66 10.16 0.87 3.10
N ALA A 67 9.62 -0.09 3.84
CA ALA A 67 10.06 -1.49 3.81
C ALA A 67 9.47 -2.25 2.61
N GLY A 68 8.30 -1.83 2.11
CA GLY A 68 7.66 -2.47 0.98
C GLY A 68 6.17 -2.22 0.85
N VAL A 69 5.53 -3.09 0.11
CA VAL A 69 4.08 -3.08 -0.11
C VAL A 69 3.49 -4.38 0.41
N LYS A 70 2.48 -4.25 1.24
CA LYS A 70 1.61 -5.36 1.65
C LYS A 70 0.31 -5.25 0.90
N LYS A 71 -0.07 -6.30 0.21
CA LYS A 71 -1.29 -6.35 -0.61
C LYS A 71 -2.33 -7.27 0.04
N PHE A 72 -3.60 -6.95 -0.11
CA PHE A 72 -4.71 -7.64 0.55
C PHE A 72 -5.81 -7.96 -0.45
N CYS A 73 -6.43 -9.13 -0.32
CA CYS A 73 -7.49 -9.60 -1.20
C CYS A 73 -8.79 -8.79 -1.07
N SER A 74 -8.96 -8.01 0.00
CA SER A 74 -10.08 -7.09 0.15
C SER A 74 -9.71 -5.85 0.98
N ALA A 75 -10.49 -4.79 0.86
CA ALA A 75 -10.40 -3.62 1.72
C ALA A 75 -10.65 -3.98 3.20
N ALA A 76 -11.57 -4.91 3.48
CA ALA A 76 -11.86 -5.37 4.84
C ALA A 76 -10.66 -6.08 5.48
N GLU A 77 -9.97 -6.96 4.74
CA GLU A 77 -8.74 -7.63 5.20
C GLU A 77 -7.64 -6.62 5.54
N MET A 78 -7.42 -5.64 4.67
CA MET A 78 -6.44 -4.58 4.92
C MET A 78 -6.79 -3.79 6.18
N LEU A 79 -8.05 -3.40 6.35
CA LEU A 79 -8.48 -2.64 7.52
C LEU A 79 -8.40 -3.48 8.78
N GLY A 80 -8.76 -4.76 8.74
CA GLY A 80 -8.59 -5.70 9.85
C GLY A 80 -7.13 -5.84 10.27
N TRP A 81 -6.23 -5.94 9.32
CA TRP A 81 -4.79 -5.94 9.55
C TRP A 81 -4.31 -4.60 10.14
N TRP A 82 -4.75 -3.47 9.58
CA TRP A 82 -4.38 -2.13 10.06
C TRP A 82 -4.87 -1.84 11.49
N LEU A 83 -6.02 -2.38 11.89
CA LEU A 83 -6.58 -2.19 13.23
C LEU A 83 -5.77 -2.87 14.33
N GLN A 84 -4.85 -3.78 13.99
CA GLN A 84 -3.93 -4.35 15.00
C GLN A 84 -2.92 -3.29 15.45
N PRO A 85 -2.69 -3.12 16.76
CA PRO A 85 -1.83 -2.06 17.30
C PRO A 85 -0.41 -2.07 16.71
N GLU A 86 0.16 -3.25 16.50
CA GLU A 86 1.51 -3.44 15.95
C GLU A 86 1.66 -2.91 14.53
N ASN A 87 0.58 -2.88 13.73
CA ASN A 87 0.60 -2.42 12.35
C ASN A 87 0.45 -0.90 12.22
N ARG A 88 -0.01 -0.23 13.29
CA ARG A 88 -0.17 1.24 13.34
C ARG A 88 1.09 2.00 13.74
N ILE A 89 2.15 1.30 14.14
CA ILE A 89 3.40 1.92 14.62
C ILE A 89 4.17 2.59 13.47
N GLY A 90 3.94 2.17 12.23
CA GLY A 90 4.63 2.66 11.05
C GLY A 90 4.00 3.89 10.41
N THR A 91 4.65 4.35 9.35
CA THR A 91 4.19 5.47 8.49
C THR A 91 3.61 4.96 7.17
N ALA A 92 2.95 3.80 7.18
CA ALA A 92 2.37 3.23 5.97
C ALA A 92 1.22 4.11 5.46
N LYS A 93 1.20 4.32 4.15
CA LYS A 93 0.03 4.83 3.45
C LYS A 93 -0.86 3.67 3.04
N LEU A 94 -2.15 3.84 3.24
CA LEU A 94 -3.15 2.83 2.93
C LEU A 94 -3.93 3.23 1.68
N TYR A 95 -4.14 2.27 0.78
CA TYR A 95 -4.88 2.48 -0.46
C TYR A 95 -5.96 1.42 -0.65
N VAL A 96 -7.08 1.82 -1.22
CA VAL A 96 -8.20 0.95 -1.61
C VAL A 96 -8.71 1.33 -2.99
N HIS A 97 -9.37 0.41 -3.70
CA HIS A 97 -10.02 0.74 -4.96
C HIS A 97 -11.24 1.64 -4.75
N ASP A 98 -11.40 2.63 -5.60
CA ASP A 98 -12.63 3.42 -5.72
C ASP A 98 -13.67 2.65 -6.54
N MET A 99 -14.70 2.12 -5.88
CA MET A 99 -15.77 1.37 -6.54
C MET A 99 -16.80 2.27 -7.23
N GLY A 100 -16.69 3.57 -7.08
CA GLY A 100 -17.44 4.54 -7.88
C GLY A 100 -16.95 4.65 -9.33
N ARG A 101 -15.71 4.17 -9.59
CA ARG A 101 -15.04 4.24 -10.90
C ARG A 101 -14.54 2.89 -11.40
N SER A 102 -14.74 1.82 -10.65
CA SER A 102 -14.26 0.48 -10.96
C SER A 102 -15.41 -0.51 -11.04
N GLU A 103 -15.24 -1.54 -11.86
CA GLU A 103 -16.17 -2.67 -11.92
C GLU A 103 -15.94 -3.61 -10.72
N TRP A 104 -17.02 -4.12 -10.12
CA TRP A 104 -16.92 -4.98 -8.95
C TRP A 104 -16.15 -6.28 -9.23
N ALA A 105 -16.38 -6.90 -10.38
CA ALA A 105 -15.73 -8.15 -10.73
C ALA A 105 -14.21 -8.02 -10.91
N LYS A 106 -13.75 -6.88 -11.41
CA LYS A 106 -12.33 -6.62 -11.68
C LYS A 106 -12.04 -5.13 -11.48
N PRO A 107 -11.74 -4.70 -10.24
CA PRO A 107 -11.39 -3.31 -9.96
C PRO A 107 -10.14 -2.86 -10.75
N ASP A 108 -10.15 -1.60 -11.18
CA ASP A 108 -9.09 -1.00 -11.95
C ASP A 108 -8.06 -0.32 -11.02
N ASP A 109 -6.82 -0.76 -11.08
CA ASP A 109 -5.72 -0.25 -10.24
C ASP A 109 -5.40 1.23 -10.47
N SER A 110 -5.80 1.82 -11.61
CA SER A 110 -5.69 3.26 -11.84
C SER A 110 -6.62 4.09 -10.94
N HIS A 111 -7.55 3.43 -10.28
CA HIS A 111 -8.53 4.04 -9.36
C HIS A 111 -8.26 3.69 -7.89
N LEU A 112 -7.00 3.45 -7.53
CA LEU A 112 -6.59 3.36 -6.12
C LEU A 112 -6.60 4.74 -5.47
N ILE A 113 -7.25 4.85 -4.31
CA ILE A 113 -7.41 6.08 -3.53
C ILE A 113 -6.86 5.91 -2.12
N ASP A 114 -6.55 7.01 -1.45
CA ASP A 114 -6.15 7.01 -0.04
C ASP A 114 -7.30 6.47 0.83
N ALA A 115 -7.04 5.37 1.52
CA ALA A 115 -8.04 4.69 2.34
C ALA A 115 -8.53 5.55 3.51
N THR A 116 -7.70 6.45 4.02
CA THR A 116 -8.07 7.30 5.18
C THR A 116 -9.06 8.40 4.80
N SER A 117 -9.15 8.76 3.53
CA SER A 117 -10.11 9.74 3.02
C SER A 117 -11.34 9.11 2.36
N ALA A 118 -11.37 7.79 2.19
CA ALA A 118 -12.44 7.08 1.54
C ALA A 118 -13.74 7.02 2.38
N PHE A 119 -14.85 6.79 1.68
CA PHE A 119 -16.14 6.44 2.24
C PHE A 119 -16.38 4.95 2.08
N TYR A 120 -16.89 4.29 3.11
CA TYR A 120 -17.06 2.85 3.15
C TYR A 120 -18.52 2.47 3.31
N VAL A 121 -19.02 1.58 2.45
CA VAL A 121 -20.37 1.03 2.57
C VAL A 121 -20.29 -0.33 3.25
N VAL A 122 -20.99 -0.47 4.36
CA VAL A 122 -21.00 -1.66 5.24
C VAL A 122 -22.44 -2.17 5.37
N GLY A 123 -22.61 -3.48 5.41
CA GLY A 123 -23.94 -4.10 5.48
C GLY A 123 -24.44 -4.54 4.12
N LEU A 124 -23.53 -5.02 3.24
CA LEU A 124 -23.82 -5.52 1.90
C LEU A 124 -24.04 -7.05 1.86
N ALA A 125 -24.25 -7.66 3.00
CA ALA A 125 -24.30 -9.12 3.14
C ALA A 125 -25.38 -9.81 2.28
N ASP A 126 -26.56 -9.21 2.23
CA ASP A 126 -27.70 -9.74 1.45
C ASP A 126 -27.65 -9.32 -0.02
N SER A 127 -26.58 -8.62 -0.43
CA SER A 127 -26.38 -8.21 -1.80
C SER A 127 -25.77 -9.34 -2.64
N GLU A 128 -25.88 -9.25 -3.97
CA GLU A 128 -25.16 -10.13 -4.89
C GLU A 128 -23.65 -9.83 -4.96
N LEU A 129 -23.22 -8.75 -4.30
CA LEU A 129 -21.82 -8.35 -4.23
C LEU A 129 -21.07 -9.34 -3.33
N LYS A 130 -20.12 -10.05 -3.90
CA LYS A 130 -19.26 -10.99 -3.20
C LYS A 130 -17.86 -10.41 -3.06
N GLY A 131 -17.14 -10.83 -2.04
CA GLY A 131 -15.76 -10.46 -1.78
C GLY A 131 -14.95 -11.65 -1.29
N ALA A 132 -13.68 -11.45 -1.07
CA ALA A 132 -12.82 -12.43 -0.43
C ALA A 132 -13.18 -12.58 1.06
N MET A 133 -13.12 -13.80 1.58
CA MET A 133 -13.21 -14.12 3.01
C MET A 133 -14.48 -13.62 3.74
N GLY A 134 -15.55 -13.39 2.99
CA GLY A 134 -16.86 -13.16 3.60
C GLY A 134 -17.21 -11.72 3.90
N ALA A 135 -16.33 -10.91 4.44
CA ALA A 135 -16.64 -9.50 4.75
C ALA A 135 -16.66 -8.66 3.48
N VAL A 136 -17.81 -8.10 3.13
CA VAL A 136 -17.94 -7.17 2.00
C VAL A 136 -17.98 -5.73 2.52
N LEU A 137 -17.00 -4.96 2.10
CA LEU A 137 -16.87 -3.55 2.41
C LEU A 137 -16.49 -2.83 1.11
N ALA A 138 -17.39 -2.01 0.60
CA ALA A 138 -17.15 -1.24 -0.61
C ALA A 138 -16.55 0.13 -0.26
N SER A 139 -15.53 0.57 -1.01
CA SER A 139 -14.83 1.84 -0.80
C SER A 139 -15.06 2.80 -1.97
N PHE A 140 -15.21 4.09 -1.67
CA PHE A 140 -15.54 5.14 -2.63
C PHE A 140 -14.74 6.42 -2.34
N ALA A 141 -14.35 7.13 -3.39
CA ALA A 141 -13.82 8.49 -3.27
C ALA A 141 -14.94 9.52 -3.00
N ASP A 142 -16.14 9.25 -3.51
CA ASP A 142 -17.28 10.17 -3.49
C ASP A 142 -18.39 9.67 -2.55
N GLU A 143 -18.82 10.56 -1.64
CA GLU A 143 -19.85 10.25 -0.64
C GLU A 143 -21.21 9.97 -1.28
N GLN A 144 -21.54 10.65 -2.36
CA GLN A 144 -22.84 10.44 -3.02
C GLN A 144 -22.88 9.07 -3.73
N ALA A 145 -21.75 8.65 -4.32
CA ALA A 145 -21.63 7.32 -4.90
C ALA A 145 -21.77 6.22 -3.84
N ALA A 146 -21.12 6.38 -2.69
CA ALA A 146 -21.28 5.50 -1.53
C ALA A 146 -22.72 5.46 -1.04
N GLY A 147 -23.36 6.64 -0.89
CA GLY A 147 -24.76 6.79 -0.46
C GLY A 147 -25.75 6.14 -1.40
N LYS A 148 -25.52 6.19 -2.71
CA LYS A 148 -26.39 5.51 -3.70
C LYS A 148 -26.34 3.99 -3.51
N LEU A 149 -25.16 3.38 -3.35
CA LEU A 149 -25.04 1.96 -3.09
C LEU A 149 -25.67 1.58 -1.76
N ALA A 150 -25.41 2.36 -0.71
CA ALA A 150 -25.98 2.13 0.61
C ALA A 150 -27.52 2.14 0.60
N ALA A 151 -28.13 3.11 -0.10
CA ALA A 151 -29.59 3.22 -0.22
C ALA A 151 -30.24 2.01 -0.93
N ILE A 152 -29.56 1.45 -1.95
CA ILE A 152 -30.08 0.27 -2.68
C ILE A 152 -30.14 -0.96 -1.76
N HIS A 153 -29.18 -1.12 -0.87
CA HIS A 153 -29.02 -2.33 -0.06
C HIS A 153 -29.43 -2.13 1.42
N GLY A 154 -29.94 -0.97 1.82
CA GLY A 154 -30.22 -0.67 3.22
C GLY A 154 -28.96 -0.64 4.09
N ALA A 155 -27.81 -0.37 3.48
CA ALA A 155 -26.50 -0.37 4.09
C ALA A 155 -26.14 0.99 4.70
N ARG A 156 -25.00 1.07 5.39
CA ARG A 156 -24.51 2.30 6.03
C ARG A 156 -23.26 2.80 5.35
N VAL A 157 -23.11 4.14 5.26
CA VAL A 157 -21.86 4.79 4.87
C VAL A 157 -21.08 5.17 6.12
N LEU A 158 -19.81 4.78 6.19
CA LEU A 158 -18.89 5.09 7.27
C LEU A 158 -17.65 5.78 6.74
N ARG A 159 -16.99 6.55 7.61
CA ARG A 159 -15.63 7.08 7.38
C ARG A 159 -14.60 6.10 7.94
N PHE A 160 -13.36 6.25 7.52
CA PHE A 160 -12.24 5.41 7.96
C PHE A 160 -12.16 5.28 9.50
N GLU A 161 -12.29 6.39 10.21
CA GLU A 161 -12.17 6.44 11.67
C GLU A 161 -13.33 5.74 12.40
N GLN A 162 -14.43 5.48 11.70
CA GLN A 162 -15.60 4.80 12.24
C GLN A 162 -15.56 3.28 12.07
N ILE A 163 -14.52 2.78 11.38
CA ILE A 163 -14.34 1.35 11.16
C ILE A 163 -13.47 0.79 12.28
N ASP A 164 -14.06 -0.03 13.08
CA ASP A 164 -13.41 -0.79 14.16
C ASP A 164 -13.57 -2.30 13.95
N GLN A 165 -13.07 -3.10 14.87
CA GLN A 165 -13.17 -4.56 14.80
C GLN A 165 -14.61 -5.05 14.84
N ASP A 166 -15.48 -4.37 15.59
CA ASP A 166 -16.88 -4.76 15.71
C ASP A 166 -17.63 -4.53 14.38
N VAL A 167 -17.35 -3.42 13.70
CA VAL A 167 -17.88 -3.14 12.36
C VAL A 167 -17.43 -4.22 11.36
N LEU A 168 -16.16 -4.61 11.37
CA LEU A 168 -15.65 -5.64 10.46
C LEU A 168 -16.23 -7.02 10.78
N GLN A 169 -16.40 -7.38 12.05
CA GLN A 169 -17.03 -8.62 12.48
C GLN A 169 -18.51 -8.67 12.08
N GLN A 170 -19.25 -7.57 12.24
CA GLN A 170 -20.63 -7.46 11.78
C GLN A 170 -20.73 -7.64 10.26
N ALA A 171 -19.84 -7.03 9.50
CA ALA A 171 -19.81 -7.18 8.05
C ALA A 171 -19.53 -8.64 7.61
N ALA A 172 -18.76 -9.39 8.39
CA ALA A 172 -18.49 -10.83 8.14
C ALA A 172 -19.66 -11.73 8.58
N ALA A 173 -20.30 -11.43 9.70
CA ALA A 173 -21.34 -12.29 10.30
C ALA A 173 -22.64 -12.37 9.48
N THR A 174 -22.91 -11.37 8.65
CA THR A 174 -24.12 -11.29 7.84
C THR A 174 -24.06 -12.14 6.54
N GLN A 175 -23.00 -12.91 6.32
CA GLN A 175 -22.81 -13.74 5.12
C GLN A 175 -23.10 -15.25 5.32
N HIS A 176 -23.75 -15.63 6.44
CA HIS A 176 -24.10 -17.03 6.75
C HIS A 176 -25.57 -17.32 6.52
#